data_b50b3b87d485f1ecc2d3a09e7f9d64d3
#
_entry.id   b50b3b87d485f1ecc2d3a09e7f9d64d3
#
_cell.length_a   1.000
_cell.length_b   1.000
_cell.length_c   1.000
_cell.angle_alpha   90.00
_cell.angle_beta   90.00
_cell.angle_gamma   90.00
#
_symmetry.space_group_name_H-M   'P 1'
#
loop_
_entity.id
_entity.type
_entity.pdbx_description
1 polymer ?
#
loop_
_entity_poly.entity_id
_entity_poly.type
_entity_poly.pdbx_seq_one_letter_code
_entity_poly.pdbx_strand_id
1 'polypeptide(L)'
;MNIDEKKISQPEMESADKTAEVSSLPAVTDRHVWDALRQCYDPEIPVNIVDLGLVYEVKVEEEFPGDANVYIRMTLTAPGCGMGPMIAADVKRRVQQIRGVSNVLVELVFDPIWNPDMMSEAAKLMLNMG
;
A
#
# COMPACT_ATOMS: atom_id res chain seq x y z
N MET A 1 -28.88 18.51 -34.45
CA MET A 1 -28.10 18.35 -34.02
C MET A 1 -27.69 18.31 -33.56
N ASN A 2 -27.91 18.39 -33.91
CA ASN A 2 -27.03 18.19 -33.41
C ASN A 2 -26.52 18.13 -32.86
N ILE A 3 -26.70 18.15 -33.02
CA ILE A 3 -25.80 17.97 -32.49
C ILE A 3 -25.35 17.99 -31.92
N ASP A 4 -25.67 18.09 -32.34
CA ASP A 4 -24.86 17.93 -31.72
C ASP A 4 -24.56 17.81 -31.14
N GLU A 5 -24.86 17.82 -31.45
CA GLU A 5 -24.20 17.54 -30.91
C GLU A 5 -23.74 17.35 -30.42
N LYS A 6 -23.96 17.61 -30.71
CA LYS A 6 -23.20 17.30 -30.35
C LYS A 6 -22.71 17.24 -29.72
N LYS A 7 -22.91 17.50 -29.79
CA LYS A 7 -22.19 17.23 -29.33
C LYS A 7 -21.69 17.26 -28.70
N ILE A 8 -21.87 17.53 -28.71
CA ILE A 8 -21.29 17.31 -28.38
C ILE A 8 -20.71 17.37 -27.91
N SER A 9 -20.59 17.69 -27.92
CA SER A 9 -19.88 17.52 -27.65
C SER A 9 -19.29 17.43 -27.02
N GLN A 10 -19.13 17.47 -26.78
CA GLN A 10 -18.41 17.23 -26.17
C GLN A 10 -17.75 17.63 -25.00
N PRO A 11 -17.69 18.49 -24.30
CA PRO A 11 -16.92 18.85 -23.11
C PRO A 11 -17.48 18.22 -21.88
N GLU A 12 -18.71 18.12 -21.77
CA GLU A 12 -19.17 17.29 -20.64
C GLU A 12 -18.74 15.87 -20.83
N MET A 13 -18.18 15.60 -21.92
CA MET A 13 -17.53 14.33 -22.10
C MET A 13 -16.36 14.15 -21.17
N GLU A 14 -15.72 15.24 -20.76
CA GLU A 14 -14.66 15.13 -19.77
C GLU A 14 -15.18 14.54 -18.48
N SER A 15 -16.31 15.02 -18.02
CA SER A 15 -16.91 14.51 -16.82
C SER A 15 -17.24 13.04 -16.97
N ALA A 16 -17.85 12.69 -18.08
CA ALA A 16 -18.20 11.32 -18.37
C ALA A 16 -16.95 10.43 -18.45
N ASP A 17 -15.90 10.96 -19.05
CA ASP A 17 -14.66 10.21 -19.15
C ASP A 17 -14.09 9.91 -17.79
N LYS A 18 -14.12 10.87 -16.88
CA LYS A 18 -13.64 10.63 -15.53
C LYS A 18 -14.45 9.56 -14.84
N THR A 19 -15.75 9.58 -14.98
CA THR A 19 -16.60 8.57 -14.38
C THR A 19 -16.28 7.20 -14.95
N ALA A 20 -16.13 7.13 -16.26
CA ALA A 20 -15.79 5.85 -16.89
C ALA A 20 -14.44 5.35 -16.43
N GLU A 21 -13.49 6.27 -16.25
CA GLU A 21 -12.16 5.89 -15.79
C GLU A 21 -12.22 5.27 -14.39
N VAL A 22 -12.96 5.90 -13.48
CA VAL A 22 -13.11 5.37 -12.14
C VAL A 22 -13.80 4.01 -12.19
N SER A 23 -14.82 3.88 -12.99
CA SER A 23 -15.58 2.62 -13.09
C SER A 23 -14.72 1.50 -13.65
N SER A 24 -13.70 1.82 -14.44
CA SER A 24 -12.87 0.81 -15.09
C SER A 24 -11.62 0.48 -14.29
N LEU A 25 -11.43 1.09 -13.12
CA LEU A 25 -10.27 0.77 -12.28
C LEU A 25 -10.35 -0.69 -11.84
N PRO A 26 -9.23 -1.40 -11.88
CA PRO A 26 -9.22 -2.76 -11.34
C PRO A 26 -9.41 -2.71 -9.83
N ALA A 27 -9.95 -3.77 -9.29
CA ALA A 27 -10.11 -3.89 -7.85
C ALA A 27 -8.73 -3.87 -7.19
N VAL A 28 -8.64 -3.19 -6.05
CA VAL A 28 -7.41 -3.22 -5.24
C VAL A 28 -7.44 -4.51 -4.44
N THR A 29 -6.37 -5.28 -4.53
CA THR A 29 -6.27 -6.55 -3.84
C THR A 29 -5.15 -6.51 -2.82
N ASP A 30 -5.15 -7.50 -1.91
CA ASP A 30 -4.05 -7.68 -0.97
C ASP A 30 -2.71 -7.70 -1.69
N ARG A 31 -2.67 -8.39 -2.82
CA ARG A 31 -1.44 -8.54 -3.57
C ARG A 31 -0.86 -7.21 -4.01
N HIS A 32 -1.73 -6.30 -4.45
CA HIS A 32 -1.28 -4.97 -4.84
C HIS A 32 -0.60 -4.27 -3.66
N VAL A 33 -1.18 -4.43 -2.47
CA VAL A 33 -0.63 -3.80 -1.29
C VAL A 33 0.69 -4.45 -0.89
N TRP A 34 0.75 -5.78 -0.89
CA TRP A 34 2.00 -6.48 -0.56
C TRP A 34 3.12 -6.09 -1.52
N ASP A 35 2.81 -5.95 -2.81
CA ASP A 35 3.82 -5.54 -3.79
C ASP A 35 4.34 -4.14 -3.49
N ALA A 36 3.46 -3.23 -3.10
CA ALA A 36 3.88 -1.88 -2.72
C ALA A 36 4.73 -1.90 -1.46
N LEU A 37 4.38 -2.75 -0.50
CA LEU A 37 5.14 -2.85 0.74
C LEU A 37 6.56 -3.38 0.51
N ARG A 38 6.74 -4.19 -0.51
CA ARG A 38 8.08 -4.68 -0.86
C ARG A 38 8.99 -3.59 -1.39
N GLN A 39 8.44 -2.41 -1.66
CA GLN A 39 9.22 -1.25 -2.06
C GLN A 39 9.62 -0.38 -0.88
N CYS A 40 9.21 -0.74 0.33
CA CYS A 40 9.52 0.01 1.53
C CYS A 40 10.66 -0.66 2.27
N TYR A 41 11.62 0.13 2.72
CA TYR A 41 12.81 -0.38 3.37
C TYR A 41 12.99 0.29 4.72
N ASP A 42 13.52 -0.48 5.68
CA ASP A 42 14.07 0.09 6.90
C ASP A 42 15.34 0.85 6.50
N PRO A 43 15.49 2.11 6.92
CA PRO A 43 16.63 2.88 6.46
C PRO A 43 17.99 2.33 6.92
N GLU A 44 18.00 1.47 7.91
CA GLU A 44 19.25 0.94 8.43
C GLU A 44 19.54 -0.48 7.96
N ILE A 45 18.58 -1.14 7.33
CA ILE A 45 18.73 -2.53 6.91
C ILE A 45 18.38 -2.62 5.43
N PRO A 46 19.26 -3.15 4.59
CA PRO A 46 19.04 -3.16 3.13
C PRO A 46 18.12 -4.30 2.69
N VAL A 47 17.01 -4.48 3.39
CA VAL A 47 16.01 -5.50 3.08
C VAL A 47 14.65 -4.84 3.24
N ASN A 48 13.72 -5.16 2.34
CA ASN A 48 12.40 -4.56 2.41
C ASN A 48 11.63 -5.07 3.64
N ILE A 49 10.64 -4.29 4.06
CA ILE A 49 9.95 -4.57 5.32
C ILE A 49 9.13 -5.86 5.28
N VAL A 50 8.72 -6.31 4.11
CA VAL A 50 7.98 -7.58 4.01
C VAL A 50 8.91 -8.74 4.30
N ASP A 51 10.07 -8.77 3.67
CA ASP A 51 11.03 -9.84 3.89
C ASP A 51 11.62 -9.79 5.30
N LEU A 52 11.67 -8.60 5.90
CA LEU A 52 12.08 -8.49 7.30
C LEU A 52 11.04 -9.06 8.26
N GLY A 53 9.81 -9.28 7.78
CA GLY A 53 8.77 -9.82 8.65
C GLY A 53 8.11 -8.76 9.51
N LEU A 54 8.15 -7.50 9.08
CA LEU A 54 7.59 -6.40 9.86
C LEU A 54 6.10 -6.21 9.64
N VAL A 55 5.54 -6.74 8.56
CA VAL A 55 4.13 -6.55 8.24
C VAL A 55 3.35 -7.74 8.74
N TYR A 56 2.43 -7.48 9.67
CA TYR A 56 1.67 -8.55 10.31
C TYR A 56 0.31 -8.77 9.67
N GLU A 57 -0.30 -7.72 9.14
CA GLU A 57 -1.64 -7.87 8.57
C GLU A 57 -1.89 -6.79 7.52
N VAL A 58 -2.56 -7.19 6.45
CA VAL A 58 -3.03 -6.28 5.42
C VAL A 58 -4.50 -6.57 5.19
N LYS A 59 -5.33 -5.54 5.27
CA LYS A 59 -6.75 -5.64 4.97
C LYS A 59 -7.12 -4.61 3.92
N VAL A 60 -7.88 -5.03 2.93
CA VAL A 60 -8.38 -4.15 1.89
C VAL A 60 -9.90 -4.23 1.88
N GLU A 61 -10.55 -3.08 2.01
CA GLU A 61 -12.01 -2.99 1.94
C GLU A 61 -12.37 -2.01 0.85
N GLU A 62 -13.13 -2.49 -0.13
CA GLU A 62 -13.48 -1.68 -1.27
C GLU A 62 -14.96 -1.85 -1.55
N GLU A 63 -15.74 -0.76 -1.42
CA GLU A 63 -17.16 -0.81 -1.68
C GLU A 63 -17.48 -0.54 -3.14
N PHE A 64 -16.69 0.31 -3.78
CA PHE A 64 -16.84 0.59 -5.19
C PHE A 64 -15.48 1.05 -5.74
N PRO A 65 -15.32 1.00 -7.07
CA PRO A 65 -14.01 1.34 -7.65
C PRO A 65 -13.55 2.72 -7.26
N GLY A 66 -12.29 2.83 -6.88
CA GLY A 66 -11.71 4.09 -6.46
C GLY A 66 -11.90 4.40 -4.98
N ASP A 67 -12.49 3.49 -4.21
CA ASP A 67 -12.77 3.74 -2.80
C ASP A 67 -12.20 2.63 -1.92
N ALA A 68 -11.00 2.17 -2.23
CA ALA A 68 -10.37 1.14 -1.41
C ALA A 68 -9.78 1.76 -0.15
N ASN A 69 -10.11 1.15 0.97
CA ASN A 69 -9.54 1.52 2.28
C ASN A 69 -8.61 0.40 2.70
N VAL A 70 -7.37 0.76 3.01
CA VAL A 70 -6.33 -0.22 3.32
C VAL A 70 -5.91 -0.04 4.77
N TYR A 71 -5.88 -1.14 5.50
CA TYR A 71 -5.40 -1.17 6.88
C TYR A 71 -4.18 -2.07 6.93
N ILE A 72 -3.10 -1.55 7.51
CA ILE A 72 -1.85 -2.27 7.63
C ILE A 72 -1.42 -2.27 9.08
N ARG A 73 -1.18 -3.47 9.62
CA ARG A 73 -0.65 -3.62 10.97
C ARG A 73 0.77 -4.13 10.85
N MET A 74 1.70 -3.39 11.42
CA MET A 74 3.11 -3.70 11.29
C MET A 74 3.87 -3.39 12.56
N THR A 75 5.11 -3.83 12.61
CA THR A 75 5.97 -3.60 13.76
C THR A 75 7.33 -3.07 13.31
N LEU A 76 8.21 -2.90 14.28
CA LEU A 76 9.59 -2.47 14.05
C LEU A 76 10.52 -3.54 14.61
N THR A 77 11.78 -3.50 14.15
CA THR A 77 12.77 -4.47 14.65
C THR A 77 13.10 -4.26 16.11
N ALA A 78 12.84 -3.05 16.63
CA ALA A 78 13.08 -2.77 18.04
C ALA A 78 12.07 -1.74 18.54
N PRO A 79 11.46 -1.98 19.70
CA PRO A 79 10.59 -0.96 20.30
C PRO A 79 11.40 0.28 20.60
N GLY A 80 10.76 1.45 20.47
CA GLY A 80 11.44 2.70 20.73
C GLY A 80 12.34 3.19 19.61
N CYS A 81 12.30 2.52 18.46
CA CYS A 81 13.06 2.95 17.30
C CYS A 81 12.52 4.31 16.84
N GLY A 82 13.40 5.31 16.78
CA GLY A 82 13.03 6.66 16.39
C GLY A 82 12.59 6.78 14.95
N MET A 83 12.85 5.75 14.14
CA MET A 83 12.49 5.75 12.72
C MET A 83 11.09 5.25 12.45
N GLY A 84 10.38 4.80 13.50
CA GLY A 84 9.04 4.24 13.34
C GLY A 84 8.09 5.13 12.59
N PRO A 85 7.92 6.40 13.03
CA PRO A 85 7.00 7.29 12.31
C PRO A 85 7.39 7.52 10.86
N MET A 86 8.69 7.55 10.59
CA MET A 86 9.16 7.73 9.21
C MET A 86 8.84 6.53 8.35
N ILE A 87 9.05 5.33 8.87
CA ILE A 87 8.73 4.10 8.13
C ILE A 87 7.23 4.02 7.89
N ALA A 88 6.43 4.31 8.91
CA ALA A 88 4.97 4.28 8.76
C ALA A 88 4.49 5.29 7.73
N ALA A 89 5.10 6.48 7.72
CA ALA A 89 4.74 7.49 6.74
C ALA A 89 5.10 7.06 5.32
N ASP A 90 6.24 6.40 5.16
CA ASP A 90 6.65 5.92 3.85
C ASP A 90 5.71 4.82 3.36
N VAL A 91 5.34 3.91 4.26
CA VAL A 91 4.38 2.85 3.93
C VAL A 91 3.06 3.47 3.48
N LYS A 92 2.55 4.42 4.26
CA LYS A 92 1.29 5.06 3.92
C LYS A 92 1.37 5.74 2.56
N ARG A 93 2.46 6.46 2.31
CA ARG A 93 2.62 7.17 1.05
C ARG A 93 2.65 6.23 -0.13
N ARG A 94 3.38 5.12 0.00
CA ARG A 94 3.51 4.18 -1.12
C ARG A 94 2.20 3.44 -1.41
N VAL A 95 1.49 3.03 -0.36
CA VAL A 95 0.22 2.33 -0.55
C VAL A 95 -0.83 3.31 -1.08
N GLN A 96 -0.78 4.57 -0.65
CA GLN A 96 -1.70 5.58 -1.14
C GLN A 96 -1.56 5.82 -2.64
N GLN A 97 -0.41 5.52 -3.21
CA GLN A 97 -0.16 5.70 -4.64
C GLN A 97 -0.77 4.61 -5.51
N ILE A 98 -1.25 3.53 -4.90
CA ILE A 98 -1.91 2.48 -5.66
C ILE A 98 -3.22 3.04 -6.22
N ARG A 99 -3.42 2.84 -7.52
CA ARG A 99 -4.65 3.31 -8.16
C ARG A 99 -5.86 2.65 -7.53
N GLY A 100 -6.81 3.48 -7.13
CA GLY A 100 -8.03 2.99 -6.50
C GLY A 100 -8.03 3.04 -4.99
N VAL A 101 -6.90 3.35 -4.36
CA VAL A 101 -6.82 3.48 -2.91
C VAL A 101 -7.20 4.89 -2.51
N SER A 102 -8.17 5.02 -1.60
CA SER A 102 -8.59 6.33 -1.10
C SER A 102 -8.03 6.61 0.28
N ASN A 103 -7.91 5.61 1.15
CA ASN A 103 -7.41 5.81 2.50
C ASN A 103 -6.49 4.69 2.91
N VAL A 104 -5.47 5.04 3.70
CA VAL A 104 -4.53 4.07 4.25
C VAL A 104 -4.36 4.36 5.73
N LEU A 105 -4.53 3.34 6.55
CA LEU A 105 -4.25 3.42 7.98
C LEU A 105 -3.13 2.45 8.30
N VAL A 106 -2.06 2.97 8.88
CA VAL A 106 -0.92 2.15 9.30
C VAL A 106 -0.87 2.17 10.82
N GLU A 107 -0.90 1.00 11.42
CA GLU A 107 -0.84 0.86 12.86
C GLU A 107 0.44 0.15 13.25
N LEU A 108 1.24 0.78 14.12
CA LEU A 108 2.45 0.17 14.67
C LEU A 108 2.10 -0.58 15.93
N VAL A 109 2.49 -1.84 15.99
CA VAL A 109 2.22 -2.68 17.15
C VAL A 109 3.51 -3.39 17.56
N PHE A 110 3.57 -3.78 18.83
CA PHE A 110 4.74 -4.47 19.37
C PHE A 110 4.35 -5.76 20.05
N ASP A 111 3.21 -6.32 19.67
CA ASP A 111 2.76 -7.62 20.14
C ASP A 111 2.17 -8.35 18.95
N PRO A 112 2.79 -9.44 18.51
CA PRO A 112 4.02 -10.01 19.06
C PRO A 112 5.25 -9.15 18.76
N ILE A 113 6.25 -9.27 19.62
CA ILE A 113 7.52 -8.59 19.40
C ILE A 113 8.23 -9.27 18.24
N TRP A 114 8.80 -8.44 17.37
CA TRP A 114 9.54 -8.94 16.22
C TRP A 114 10.80 -9.69 16.68
N ASN A 115 11.13 -10.76 15.97
CA ASN A 115 12.40 -11.44 16.17
C ASN A 115 12.92 -11.91 14.80
N PRO A 116 14.24 -12.22 14.71
CA PRO A 116 14.84 -12.57 13.41
C PRO A 116 14.24 -13.78 12.72
N ASP A 117 13.61 -14.68 13.45
CA ASP A 117 12.98 -15.84 12.83
C ASP A 117 11.80 -15.47 11.96
N MET A 118 11.29 -14.25 12.09
CA MET A 118 10.19 -13.77 11.27
C MET A 118 10.63 -13.35 9.88
N MET A 119 11.93 -13.25 9.65
CA MET A 119 12.44 -12.88 8.33
C MET A 119 12.25 -14.00 7.33
N SER A 120 12.08 -13.61 6.06
CA SER A 120 12.05 -14.60 4.98
C SER A 120 13.42 -15.25 4.84
N GLU A 121 13.46 -16.39 4.15
CA GLU A 121 14.73 -17.05 3.88
C GLU A 121 15.66 -16.15 3.08
N ALA A 122 15.11 -15.41 2.13
CA ALA A 122 15.92 -14.50 1.32
C ALA A 122 16.55 -13.42 2.19
N ALA A 123 15.79 -12.87 3.15
CA ALA A 123 16.33 -11.85 4.04
C ALA A 123 17.42 -12.41 4.93
N LYS A 124 17.21 -13.61 5.46
CA LYS A 124 18.24 -14.25 6.30
C LYS A 124 19.53 -14.46 5.55
N LEU A 125 19.43 -14.89 4.29
CA LEU A 125 20.62 -15.08 3.47
C LEU A 125 21.32 -13.77 3.17
N MET A 126 20.55 -12.73 2.86
CA MET A 126 21.13 -11.42 2.59
C MET A 126 21.88 -10.86 3.77
N LEU A 127 21.41 -11.14 4.97
CA LEU A 127 22.00 -10.62 6.18
C LEU A 127 22.93 -11.62 6.86
N ASN A 128 23.20 -12.75 6.21
CA ASN A 128 24.06 -13.82 6.75
C ASN A 128 23.54 -14.35 8.08
N MET A 129 22.26 -14.51 8.19
CA MET A 129 21.63 -14.99 9.41
C MET A 129 20.99 -16.36 9.17
N GLY A 130 21.67 -17.19 8.45
CA GLY A 130 21.14 -18.47 8.07
C GLY A 130 21.21 -19.57 9.10
#